data_626ef3902037ee9981517d157cd79870
#
_entry.id   626ef3902037ee9981517d157cd79870
#
_cell.length_a   1.000
_cell.length_b   1.000
_cell.length_c   1.000
_cell.angle_alpha   90.00
_cell.angle_beta   90.00
_cell.angle_gamma   90.00
#
_symmetry.space_group_name_H-M   'P 1'
#
loop_
_entity.id
_entity.type
_entity.pdbx_description
1 polymer ?
#
loop_
_entity_poly.entity_id
_entity_poly.type
_entity_poly.pdbx_seq_one_letter_code
_entity_poly.pdbx_strand_id
1 'polypeptide(L)'
;MRWSRAFASLLLLVSAGGDSAAENNPGVPERAGLGEFIPASPLRPAPAVSFADLAGNPASLSEFAGKIVLVNLWATWCEPCLREMPSLERMQLRLGDAIAVVAISEDRGGGKTVEPFIDRLGLKSVKIYLDPKSAAERAFKVQGLPTSFLIDREGKVLGRVEGAAEWDAPKLLEVLKSFLGDDPIIKASLHRARS
;
A
#
# COMPACT_ATOMS: atom_id res chain seq x y z
N MET A 1 -33.08 65.80 46.69
CA MET A 1 -33.12 64.69 47.65
C MET A 1 -32.33 63.50 47.04
N ARG A 2 -31.33 63.11 47.77
CA ARG A 2 -30.34 62.03 47.48
C ARG A 2 -31.00 60.67 47.60
N TRP A 3 -30.63 59.73 46.74
CA TRP A 3 -30.35 58.37 47.22
C TRP A 3 -29.52 57.62 46.15
N SER A 4 -28.29 57.38 46.51
CA SER A 4 -27.34 56.44 45.92
C SER A 4 -27.77 55.01 46.25
N ARG A 5 -27.72 54.12 45.30
CA ARG A 5 -27.58 52.67 45.56
C ARG A 5 -26.57 52.10 44.56
N ALA A 6 -25.43 51.75 45.10
CA ALA A 6 -24.42 50.95 44.46
C ALA A 6 -24.93 49.50 44.32
N PHE A 7 -24.86 48.95 43.14
CA PHE A 7 -24.93 47.49 42.92
C PHE A 7 -23.56 46.97 42.55
N ALA A 8 -23.03 46.17 43.46
CA ALA A 8 -21.81 45.40 43.24
C ALA A 8 -22.13 44.25 42.27
N SER A 9 -21.51 44.25 41.10
CA SER A 9 -21.53 43.13 40.18
C SER A 9 -20.50 42.10 40.61
N LEU A 10 -20.96 40.93 41.01
CA LEU A 10 -20.18 39.75 41.29
C LEU A 10 -19.93 39.03 39.96
N LEU A 11 -18.68 39.10 39.46
CA LEU A 11 -18.22 38.28 38.32
C LEU A 11 -18.01 36.84 38.78
N LEU A 12 -18.87 35.95 38.35
CA LEU A 12 -18.68 34.49 38.41
C LEU A 12 -17.84 34.07 37.18
N LEU A 13 -16.58 33.74 37.43
CA LEU A 13 -15.72 33.03 36.50
C LEU A 13 -16.19 31.57 36.42
N VAL A 14 -16.86 31.21 35.33
CA VAL A 14 -17.12 29.81 34.98
C VAL A 14 -15.96 29.34 34.13
N SER A 15 -15.06 28.56 34.74
CA SER A 15 -14.04 27.79 34.04
C SER A 15 -14.71 26.60 33.37
N ALA A 16 -14.93 26.67 32.06
CA ALA A 16 -15.31 25.52 31.25
C ALA A 16 -14.04 24.69 30.94
N GLY A 17 -13.75 23.70 31.77
CA GLY A 17 -12.87 22.60 31.44
C GLY A 17 -13.57 21.71 30.42
N GLY A 18 -13.17 21.82 29.17
CA GLY A 18 -13.58 20.90 28.11
C GLY A 18 -12.68 19.68 28.11
N ASP A 19 -13.02 18.65 28.88
CA ASP A 19 -12.51 17.30 28.70
C ASP A 19 -13.12 16.75 27.42
N SER A 20 -12.34 16.79 26.33
CA SER A 20 -12.65 16.06 25.11
C SER A 20 -12.30 14.58 25.33
N ALA A 21 -13.20 13.88 26.02
CA ALA A 21 -13.17 12.43 26.06
C ALA A 21 -13.46 11.92 24.64
N ALA A 22 -12.44 11.37 23.98
CA ALA A 22 -12.61 10.57 22.77
C ALA A 22 -13.57 9.43 23.11
N GLU A 23 -14.79 9.49 22.56
CA GLU A 23 -15.76 8.42 22.66
C GLU A 23 -15.21 7.17 21.98
N ASN A 24 -14.68 6.24 22.78
CA ASN A 24 -14.50 4.84 22.39
C ASN A 24 -15.89 4.25 22.16
N ASN A 25 -16.29 4.17 20.90
CA ASN A 25 -17.50 3.46 20.49
C ASN A 25 -17.18 1.96 20.36
N PRO A 26 -17.57 1.08 21.31
CA PRO A 26 -17.29 -0.34 21.24
C PRO A 26 -18.31 -1.02 20.32
N GLY A 27 -18.04 -1.10 19.03
CA GLY A 27 -18.92 -1.83 18.12
C GLY A 27 -18.67 -1.71 16.63
N VAL A 28 -17.78 -0.83 16.19
CA VAL A 28 -17.31 -0.81 14.81
C VAL A 28 -15.98 -1.57 14.80
N PRO A 29 -15.84 -2.70 14.06
CA PRO A 29 -14.51 -3.28 13.88
C PRO A 29 -13.63 -2.18 13.32
N GLU A 30 -12.56 -1.87 14.05
CA GLU A 30 -11.54 -0.93 13.61
C GLU A 30 -11.16 -1.35 12.19
N ARG A 31 -11.57 -0.56 11.20
CA ARG A 31 -11.20 -0.82 9.82
C ARG A 31 -9.68 -0.74 9.83
N ALA A 32 -9.02 -1.84 9.48
CA ALA A 32 -7.58 -1.83 9.29
C ALA A 32 -7.24 -0.56 8.53
N GLY A 33 -6.37 0.28 9.11
CA GLY A 33 -6.10 1.61 8.57
C GLY A 33 -5.63 1.48 7.12
N LEU A 34 -5.99 2.41 6.26
CA LEU A 34 -5.48 2.43 4.90
C LEU A 34 -3.96 2.31 4.94
N GLY A 35 -3.40 1.41 4.12
CA GLY A 35 -1.97 1.14 4.10
C GLY A 35 -1.49 0.11 5.13
N GLU A 36 -2.38 -0.57 5.86
CA GLU A 36 -2.03 -1.67 6.76
C GLU A 36 -2.15 -3.04 6.07
N PHE A 37 -1.27 -3.97 6.48
CA PHE A 37 -1.31 -5.33 5.95
C PHE A 37 -2.44 -6.13 6.61
N ILE A 38 -3.33 -6.65 5.77
CA ILE A 38 -4.46 -7.50 6.16
C ILE A 38 -4.12 -8.93 5.77
N PRO A 39 -3.82 -9.83 6.73
CA PRO A 39 -3.48 -11.22 6.42
C PRO A 39 -4.67 -11.97 5.83
N ALA A 40 -4.40 -12.88 4.90
CA ALA A 40 -5.41 -13.77 4.34
C ALA A 40 -5.61 -15.01 5.21
N SER A 41 -6.87 -15.36 5.46
CA SER A 41 -7.21 -16.60 6.16
C SER A 41 -8.58 -17.11 5.66
N PRO A 42 -8.68 -18.32 5.12
CA PRO A 42 -7.57 -19.20 4.73
C PRO A 42 -6.78 -18.67 3.52
N LEU A 43 -5.53 -19.14 3.36
CA LEU A 43 -4.75 -18.86 2.15
C LEU A 43 -5.45 -19.47 0.93
N ARG A 44 -5.52 -18.70 -0.16
CA ARG A 44 -6.12 -19.13 -1.42
C ARG A 44 -5.15 -18.87 -2.57
N PRO A 45 -5.18 -19.70 -3.64
CA PRO A 45 -4.42 -19.41 -4.84
C PRO A 45 -4.73 -18.01 -5.37
N ALA A 46 -3.70 -17.29 -5.82
CA ALA A 46 -3.89 -16.07 -6.56
C ALA A 46 -4.67 -16.34 -7.85
N PRO A 47 -5.56 -15.46 -8.27
CA PRO A 47 -6.32 -15.66 -9.49
C PRO A 47 -5.39 -15.70 -10.71
N ALA A 48 -5.70 -16.57 -11.66
CA ALA A 48 -5.04 -16.57 -12.96
C ALA A 48 -5.47 -15.30 -13.72
N VAL A 49 -4.50 -14.45 -14.02
CA VAL A 49 -4.73 -13.19 -14.76
C VAL A 49 -3.61 -12.98 -15.77
N SER A 50 -3.97 -12.51 -16.95
CA SER A 50 -3.02 -12.11 -18.00
C SER A 50 -3.00 -10.59 -18.10
N PHE A 51 -1.82 -10.05 -18.20
CA PHE A 51 -1.52 -8.64 -18.43
C PHE A 51 -0.42 -8.54 -19.49
N ALA A 52 0.09 -7.38 -19.79
CA ALA A 52 1.16 -7.21 -20.77
C ALA A 52 2.34 -6.43 -20.18
N ASP A 53 3.54 -6.65 -20.68
CA ASP A 53 4.66 -5.76 -20.42
C ASP A 53 4.49 -4.41 -21.16
N LEU A 54 5.41 -3.47 -20.97
CA LEU A 54 5.38 -2.17 -21.65
C LEU A 54 5.50 -2.28 -23.18
N ALA A 55 6.12 -3.34 -23.68
CA ALA A 55 6.26 -3.62 -25.12
C ALA A 55 4.99 -4.29 -25.70
N GLY A 56 4.01 -4.64 -24.85
CA GLY A 56 2.76 -5.30 -25.24
C GLY A 56 2.87 -6.84 -25.30
N ASN A 57 3.97 -7.44 -24.85
CA ASN A 57 4.07 -8.89 -24.79
C ASN A 57 3.20 -9.44 -23.64
N PRO A 58 2.49 -10.57 -23.86
CA PRO A 58 1.72 -11.20 -22.80
C PRO A 58 2.60 -11.61 -21.62
N ALA A 59 2.10 -11.37 -20.41
CA ALA A 59 2.72 -11.75 -19.15
C ALA A 59 1.67 -12.26 -18.16
N SER A 60 2.11 -12.99 -17.15
CA SER A 60 1.24 -13.53 -16.11
C SER A 60 2.00 -13.73 -14.79
N LEU A 61 1.25 -13.95 -13.70
CA LEU A 61 1.86 -14.21 -12.39
C LEU A 61 2.64 -15.54 -12.35
N SER A 62 2.37 -16.49 -13.25
CA SER A 62 3.08 -17.76 -13.32
C SER A 62 4.58 -17.60 -13.67
N GLU A 63 4.97 -16.49 -14.28
CA GLU A 63 6.38 -16.18 -14.58
C GLU A 63 7.20 -15.91 -13.32
N PHE A 64 6.53 -15.66 -12.20
CA PHE A 64 7.14 -15.40 -10.90
C PHE A 64 7.05 -16.59 -9.94
N ALA A 65 6.70 -17.79 -10.44
CA ALA A 65 6.64 -18.99 -9.62
C ALA A 65 7.95 -19.21 -8.84
N GLY A 66 7.84 -19.62 -7.58
CA GLY A 66 8.98 -19.80 -6.68
C GLY A 66 9.50 -18.51 -6.02
N LYS A 67 8.94 -17.34 -6.34
CA LYS A 67 9.28 -16.04 -5.73
C LYS A 67 8.16 -15.56 -4.81
N ILE A 68 8.52 -14.76 -3.82
CA ILE A 68 7.54 -13.89 -3.15
C ILE A 68 7.24 -12.73 -4.11
N VAL A 69 5.96 -12.47 -4.33
CA VAL A 69 5.52 -11.44 -5.28
C VAL A 69 4.64 -10.42 -4.56
N LEU A 70 4.92 -9.15 -4.75
CA LEU A 70 4.03 -8.06 -4.39
C LEU A 70 3.36 -7.55 -5.67
N VAL A 71 2.10 -7.92 -5.87
CA VAL A 71 1.26 -7.35 -6.93
C VAL A 71 0.68 -6.04 -6.43
N ASN A 72 0.92 -4.96 -7.16
CA ASN A 72 0.34 -3.64 -6.86
C ASN A 72 -0.53 -3.20 -8.04
N LEU A 73 -1.82 -2.97 -7.79
CA LEU A 73 -2.77 -2.45 -8.77
C LEU A 73 -2.86 -0.92 -8.62
N TRP A 74 -2.59 -0.20 -9.71
CA TRP A 74 -2.47 1.24 -9.71
C TRP A 74 -2.92 1.86 -11.02
N ALA A 75 -2.99 3.21 -11.09
CA ALA A 75 -3.24 3.93 -12.32
C ALA A 75 -2.64 5.35 -12.26
N THR A 76 -2.39 5.95 -13.42
CA THR A 76 -1.82 7.30 -13.51
C THR A 76 -2.77 8.41 -13.03
N TRP A 77 -4.07 8.17 -13.07
CA TRP A 77 -5.11 9.09 -12.57
C TRP A 77 -5.40 8.91 -11.07
N CYS A 78 -4.78 7.91 -10.44
CA CYS A 78 -4.93 7.62 -9.01
C CYS A 78 -3.82 8.35 -8.23
N GLU A 79 -4.11 9.51 -7.68
CA GLU A 79 -3.12 10.31 -6.95
C GLU A 79 -2.50 9.58 -5.74
N PRO A 80 -3.25 8.84 -4.88
CA PRO A 80 -2.65 8.03 -3.82
C PRO A 80 -1.67 6.98 -4.35
N CYS A 81 -1.96 6.38 -5.53
CA CYS A 81 -1.06 5.43 -6.18
C CYS A 81 0.28 6.09 -6.54
N LEU A 82 0.23 7.29 -7.15
CA LEU A 82 1.45 7.99 -7.54
C LEU A 82 2.32 8.36 -6.33
N ARG A 83 1.72 8.63 -5.18
CA ARG A 83 2.45 8.95 -3.95
C ARG A 83 3.19 7.73 -3.37
N GLU A 84 2.64 6.53 -3.48
CA GLU A 84 3.28 5.32 -2.94
C GLU A 84 4.39 4.75 -3.83
N MET A 85 4.34 4.95 -5.16
CA MET A 85 5.26 4.35 -6.12
C MET A 85 6.75 4.57 -5.80
N PRO A 86 7.19 5.77 -5.35
CA PRO A 86 8.59 5.95 -4.94
C PRO A 86 9.00 5.06 -3.75
N SER A 87 8.09 4.78 -2.82
CA SER A 87 8.37 3.88 -1.69
C SER A 87 8.44 2.41 -2.12
N LEU A 88 7.63 2.01 -3.12
CA LEU A 88 7.74 0.70 -3.77
C LEU A 88 9.11 0.52 -4.45
N GLU A 89 9.58 1.54 -5.17
CA GLU A 89 10.91 1.53 -5.80
C GLU A 89 12.02 1.38 -4.76
N ARG A 90 11.99 2.16 -3.68
CA ARG A 90 12.97 2.06 -2.59
C ARG A 90 12.94 0.70 -1.89
N MET A 91 11.73 0.14 -1.68
CA MET A 91 11.57 -1.19 -1.11
C MET A 91 12.14 -2.26 -2.04
N GLN A 92 11.82 -2.22 -3.34
CA GLN A 92 12.37 -3.17 -4.34
C GLN A 92 13.90 -3.12 -4.37
N LEU A 93 14.50 -1.92 -4.39
CA LEU A 93 15.95 -1.75 -4.33
C LEU A 93 16.55 -2.33 -3.04
N ARG A 94 15.86 -2.17 -1.90
CA ARG A 94 16.33 -2.65 -0.60
C ARG A 94 16.25 -4.17 -0.45
N LEU A 95 15.19 -4.80 -0.96
CA LEU A 95 14.96 -6.23 -0.85
C LEU A 95 15.51 -7.05 -2.04
N GLY A 96 15.83 -6.36 -3.15
CA GLY A 96 16.42 -6.99 -4.34
C GLY A 96 15.59 -8.14 -4.88
N ASP A 97 16.25 -9.25 -5.23
CA ASP A 97 15.61 -10.42 -5.81
C ASP A 97 14.83 -11.30 -4.81
N ALA A 98 14.85 -10.95 -3.53
CA ALA A 98 14.08 -11.67 -2.51
C ALA A 98 12.56 -11.49 -2.69
N ILE A 99 12.14 -10.40 -3.33
CA ILE A 99 10.75 -10.11 -3.68
C ILE A 99 10.68 -9.57 -5.10
N ALA A 100 9.62 -9.91 -5.83
CA ALA A 100 9.33 -9.30 -7.12
C ALA A 100 8.15 -8.33 -6.97
N VAL A 101 8.35 -7.03 -7.21
CA VAL A 101 7.26 -6.07 -7.30
C VAL A 101 6.72 -6.07 -8.73
N VAL A 102 5.46 -6.40 -8.88
CA VAL A 102 4.70 -6.47 -10.12
C VAL A 102 3.62 -5.40 -10.07
N ALA A 103 3.91 -4.20 -10.57
CA ALA A 103 2.97 -3.09 -10.58
C ALA A 103 2.16 -3.10 -11.87
N ILE A 104 0.86 -3.41 -11.77
CA ILE A 104 -0.05 -3.55 -12.90
C ILE A 104 -0.89 -2.27 -13.00
N SER A 105 -0.72 -1.55 -14.12
CA SER A 105 -1.49 -0.34 -14.41
C SER A 105 -2.83 -0.68 -15.04
N GLU A 106 -3.90 -0.11 -14.48
CA GLU A 106 -5.27 -0.19 -14.97
C GLU A 106 -5.61 0.92 -16.00
N ASP A 107 -4.59 1.62 -16.52
CA ASP A 107 -4.77 2.68 -17.50
C ASP A 107 -5.21 2.14 -18.86
N ARG A 108 -6.38 2.57 -19.32
CA ARG A 108 -6.93 2.16 -20.63
C ARG A 108 -6.07 2.56 -21.82
N GLY A 109 -5.27 3.62 -21.67
CA GLY A 109 -4.36 4.12 -22.70
C GLY A 109 -3.06 3.32 -22.84
N GLY A 110 -2.85 2.32 -21.96
CA GLY A 110 -1.68 1.45 -21.99
C GLY A 110 -0.35 2.19 -21.85
N GLY A 111 0.71 1.69 -22.47
CA GLY A 111 2.08 2.20 -22.35
C GLY A 111 2.21 3.70 -22.60
N LYS A 112 1.57 4.23 -23.65
CA LYS A 112 1.62 5.67 -23.97
C LYS A 112 1.18 6.58 -22.84
N THR A 113 0.24 6.10 -22.01
CA THR A 113 -0.23 6.84 -20.82
C THR A 113 0.72 6.64 -19.65
N VAL A 114 1.26 5.44 -19.47
CA VAL A 114 2.01 5.03 -18.27
C VAL A 114 3.48 5.46 -18.32
N GLU A 115 4.15 5.33 -19.46
CA GLU A 115 5.59 5.60 -19.63
C GLU A 115 6.03 7.00 -19.13
N PRO A 116 5.31 8.11 -19.44
CA PRO A 116 5.70 9.42 -18.92
C PRO A 116 5.68 9.53 -17.39
N PHE A 117 4.84 8.71 -16.73
CA PHE A 117 4.78 8.66 -15.27
C PHE A 117 5.91 7.82 -14.69
N ILE A 118 6.30 6.71 -15.33
CA ILE A 118 7.46 5.89 -14.94
C ILE A 118 8.71 6.76 -14.91
N ASP A 119 8.96 7.51 -15.97
CA ASP A 119 10.10 8.41 -16.09
C ASP A 119 10.08 9.52 -15.02
N ARG A 120 8.94 10.17 -14.85
CA ARG A 120 8.78 11.25 -13.86
C ARG A 120 8.96 10.77 -12.41
N LEU A 121 8.51 9.55 -12.10
CA LEU A 121 8.62 8.94 -10.77
C LEU A 121 9.97 8.25 -10.55
N GLY A 122 10.80 8.12 -11.60
CA GLY A 122 12.13 7.51 -11.54
C GLY A 122 12.09 6.01 -11.24
N LEU A 123 11.05 5.30 -11.70
CA LEU A 123 10.88 3.86 -11.48
C LEU A 123 11.80 3.08 -12.39
N LYS A 124 12.72 2.30 -11.81
CA LYS A 124 13.72 1.51 -12.54
C LYS A 124 13.77 0.05 -12.13
N SER A 125 13.42 -0.25 -10.89
CA SER A 125 13.51 -1.58 -10.29
C SER A 125 12.15 -2.27 -10.19
N VAL A 126 11.07 -1.50 -9.99
CA VAL A 126 9.71 -2.01 -10.02
C VAL A 126 9.34 -2.41 -11.44
N LYS A 127 8.85 -3.63 -11.62
CA LYS A 127 8.37 -4.12 -12.93
C LYS A 127 6.97 -3.60 -13.19
N ILE A 128 6.82 -2.82 -14.26
CA ILE A 128 5.54 -2.23 -14.65
C ILE A 128 4.89 -3.08 -15.74
N TYR A 129 3.61 -3.36 -15.55
CA TYR A 129 2.76 -4.09 -16.49
C TYR A 129 1.48 -3.30 -16.76
N LEU A 130 0.78 -3.69 -17.82
CA LEU A 130 -0.40 -3.02 -18.35
C LEU A 130 -1.59 -3.98 -18.34
N ASP A 131 -2.70 -3.53 -17.79
CA ASP A 131 -4.01 -4.21 -17.87
C ASP A 131 -5.12 -3.24 -18.29
N PRO A 132 -5.15 -2.79 -19.55
CA PRO A 132 -6.10 -1.79 -20.00
C PRO A 132 -7.56 -2.25 -19.97
N LYS A 133 -7.79 -3.53 -19.67
CA LYS A 133 -9.12 -4.13 -19.53
C LYS A 133 -9.52 -4.37 -18.09
N SER A 134 -8.69 -4.01 -17.13
CA SER A 134 -8.92 -4.21 -15.69
C SER A 134 -9.27 -5.67 -15.33
N ALA A 135 -8.63 -6.63 -15.98
CA ALA A 135 -8.85 -8.05 -15.72
C ALA A 135 -8.31 -8.44 -14.33
N ALA A 136 -7.16 -7.86 -13.92
CA ALA A 136 -6.57 -8.07 -12.62
C ALA A 136 -7.45 -7.50 -11.51
N GLU A 137 -7.92 -6.24 -11.66
CA GLU A 137 -8.84 -5.61 -10.72
C GLU A 137 -10.07 -6.49 -10.44
N ARG A 138 -10.70 -7.00 -11.53
CA ARG A 138 -11.87 -7.89 -11.39
C ARG A 138 -11.51 -9.24 -10.77
N ALA A 139 -10.40 -9.85 -11.18
CA ALA A 139 -10.00 -11.18 -10.72
C ALA A 139 -9.64 -11.18 -9.22
N PHE A 140 -8.96 -10.15 -8.76
CA PHE A 140 -8.62 -9.94 -7.36
C PHE A 140 -9.76 -9.31 -6.55
N LYS A 141 -10.88 -8.94 -7.19
CA LYS A 141 -12.07 -8.30 -6.57
C LYS A 141 -11.73 -7.02 -5.82
N VAL A 142 -10.88 -6.20 -6.42
CA VAL A 142 -10.42 -4.93 -5.85
C VAL A 142 -11.57 -3.92 -5.81
N GLN A 143 -11.68 -3.17 -4.71
CA GLN A 143 -12.75 -2.17 -4.50
C GLN A 143 -12.25 -0.75 -4.74
N GLY A 144 -10.94 -0.55 -4.86
CA GLY A 144 -10.34 0.76 -5.09
C GLY A 144 -8.83 0.68 -5.23
N LEU A 145 -8.23 1.71 -5.81
CA LEU A 145 -6.80 1.81 -6.03
C LEU A 145 -6.16 2.78 -5.03
N PRO A 146 -4.89 2.55 -4.64
CA PRO A 146 -4.15 1.34 -4.92
C PRO A 146 -4.59 0.18 -4.02
N THR A 147 -4.42 -1.03 -4.51
CA THR A 147 -4.53 -2.24 -3.68
C THR A 147 -3.38 -3.17 -4.05
N SER A 148 -2.72 -3.70 -3.03
CA SER A 148 -1.58 -4.61 -3.21
C SER A 148 -1.84 -5.96 -2.58
N PHE A 149 -1.33 -7.02 -3.21
CA PHE A 149 -1.43 -8.40 -2.73
C PHE A 149 -0.04 -9.00 -2.59
N LEU A 150 0.24 -9.59 -1.43
CA LEU A 150 1.44 -10.38 -1.21
C LEU A 150 1.14 -11.84 -1.52
N ILE A 151 1.95 -12.46 -2.38
CA ILE A 151 1.78 -13.82 -2.87
C ILE A 151 3.04 -14.62 -2.52
N ASP A 152 2.85 -15.85 -2.02
CA ASP A 152 3.95 -16.74 -1.66
C ASP A 152 4.56 -17.46 -2.87
N ARG A 153 5.61 -18.27 -2.62
CA ARG A 153 6.34 -19.02 -3.65
C ARG A 153 5.48 -20.09 -4.33
N GLU A 154 4.41 -20.53 -3.66
CA GLU A 154 3.43 -21.51 -4.14
C GLU A 154 2.25 -20.85 -4.89
N GLY A 155 2.28 -19.52 -5.04
CA GLY A 155 1.24 -18.75 -5.72
C GLY A 155 -0.01 -18.50 -4.88
N LYS A 156 0.06 -18.58 -3.54
CA LYS A 156 -1.07 -18.31 -2.65
C LYS A 156 -0.99 -16.88 -2.13
N VAL A 157 -2.14 -16.24 -1.99
CA VAL A 157 -2.25 -14.90 -1.40
C VAL A 157 -2.05 -14.98 0.12
N LEU A 158 -0.97 -14.35 0.61
CA LEU A 158 -0.64 -14.21 2.03
C LEU A 158 -1.46 -13.11 2.71
N GLY A 159 -1.80 -12.08 1.96
CA GLY A 159 -2.56 -10.95 2.46
C GLY A 159 -2.59 -9.80 1.45
N ARG A 160 -3.16 -8.69 1.88
CA ARG A 160 -3.29 -7.50 1.04
C ARG A 160 -3.09 -6.21 1.86
N VAL A 161 -2.84 -5.13 1.13
CA VAL A 161 -2.87 -3.75 1.63
C VAL A 161 -3.86 -2.98 0.77
N GLU A 162 -4.86 -2.35 1.41
CA GLU A 162 -5.84 -1.49 0.76
C GLU A 162 -5.46 -0.03 0.99
N GLY A 163 -5.49 0.79 -0.06
CA GLY A 163 -5.01 2.17 -0.02
C GLY A 163 -3.49 2.30 -0.08
N ALA A 164 -3.03 3.55 -0.20
CA ALA A 164 -1.62 3.86 -0.34
C ALA A 164 -0.83 3.54 0.94
N ALA A 165 0.38 3.02 0.76
CA ALA A 165 1.28 2.66 1.84
C ALA A 165 2.70 3.19 1.62
N GLU A 166 3.44 3.42 2.70
CA GLU A 166 4.88 3.65 2.68
C GLU A 166 5.60 2.30 2.78
N TRP A 167 5.90 1.72 1.61
CA TRP A 167 6.40 0.34 1.48
C TRP A 167 7.78 0.11 2.10
N ASP A 168 8.60 1.15 2.18
CA ASP A 168 9.90 1.11 2.85
C ASP A 168 9.86 1.52 4.33
N ALA A 169 8.68 1.77 4.90
CA ALA A 169 8.51 2.00 6.33
C ALA A 169 8.85 0.76 7.16
N PRO A 170 9.45 0.92 8.34
CA PRO A 170 9.90 -0.22 9.17
C PRO A 170 8.81 -1.27 9.41
N LYS A 171 7.58 -0.85 9.73
CA LYS A 171 6.46 -1.75 10.03
C LYS A 171 6.14 -2.69 8.85
N LEU A 172 6.01 -2.16 7.63
CA LEU A 172 5.71 -2.98 6.45
C LEU A 172 6.92 -3.82 6.03
N LEU A 173 8.14 -3.29 6.13
CA LEU A 173 9.34 -4.06 5.85
C LEU A 173 9.50 -5.25 6.80
N GLU A 174 9.15 -5.13 8.08
CA GLU A 174 9.14 -6.25 9.03
C GLU A 174 8.12 -7.31 8.63
N VAL A 175 6.90 -6.89 8.26
CA VAL A 175 5.86 -7.80 7.74
C VAL A 175 6.37 -8.55 6.50
N LEU A 176 6.89 -7.83 5.51
CA LEU A 176 7.42 -8.46 4.29
C LEU A 176 8.55 -9.43 4.62
N LYS A 177 9.52 -9.04 5.45
CA LYS A 177 10.65 -9.87 5.86
C LYS A 177 10.20 -11.15 6.60
N SER A 178 9.12 -11.11 7.37
CA SER A 178 8.59 -12.30 8.05
C SER A 178 8.15 -13.40 7.06
N PHE A 179 7.71 -13.02 5.86
CA PHE A 179 7.35 -13.97 4.80
C PHE A 179 8.54 -14.38 3.91
N LEU A 180 9.59 -13.56 3.86
CA LEU A 180 10.77 -13.86 3.07
C LEU A 180 11.63 -14.96 3.72
N GLY A 181 11.50 -15.16 5.05
CA GLY A 181 12.21 -16.19 5.79
C GLY A 181 13.74 -15.96 5.85
N ASP A 182 14.48 -17.04 6.01
CA ASP A 182 15.95 -17.04 6.07
C ASP A 182 16.64 -16.92 4.71
N ASP A 183 16.04 -16.19 3.75
CA ASP A 183 16.63 -16.00 2.43
C ASP A 183 18.05 -15.40 2.55
N PRO A 184 19.09 -16.06 1.97
CA PRO A 184 20.48 -15.59 2.04
C PRO A 184 20.66 -14.17 1.49
N ILE A 185 19.83 -13.77 0.50
CA ILE A 185 19.87 -12.44 -0.12
C ILE A 185 19.48 -11.37 0.89
N ILE A 186 18.48 -11.68 1.74
CA ILE A 186 18.05 -10.76 2.80
C ILE A 186 19.12 -10.61 3.87
N LYS A 187 19.75 -11.72 4.29
CA LYS A 187 20.87 -11.67 5.24
C LYS A 187 22.00 -10.80 4.71
N ALA A 188 22.34 -10.92 3.43
CA ALA A 188 23.37 -10.11 2.80
C ALA A 188 23.00 -8.63 2.66
N SER A 189 21.74 -8.31 2.33
CA SER A 189 21.26 -6.92 2.20
C SER A 189 21.17 -6.22 3.56
N LEU A 190 20.77 -6.94 4.61
CA LEU A 190 20.73 -6.42 5.98
C LEU A 190 22.13 -6.15 6.55
N HIS A 191 23.12 -6.94 6.15
CA HIS A 191 24.52 -6.73 6.55
C HIS A 191 25.09 -5.46 5.93
N ARG A 192 24.79 -5.19 4.66
CA ARG A 192 25.21 -3.97 3.94
C ARG A 192 24.55 -2.68 4.44
N ALA A 193 23.36 -2.76 5.02
CA ALA A 193 22.67 -1.59 5.56
C ALA A 193 23.13 -1.17 6.96
N ARG A 194 24.01 -1.97 7.60
CA ARG A 194 24.55 -1.73 8.95
C ARG A 194 26.03 -1.30 8.93
N SER A 195 26.66 -1.30 7.80
CA SER A 195 28.04 -0.83 7.55
C SER A 195 28.03 0.52 6.85
#